data_d42f7abc9832655b5edb4b932848740b
#
_entry.id   d42f7abc9832655b5edb4b932848740b
#
_cell.length_a   1.000
_cell.length_b   1.000
_cell.length_c   1.000
_cell.angle_alpha   90.00
_cell.angle_beta   90.00
_cell.angle_gamma   90.00
#
_symmetry.space_group_name_H-M   'P 1'
#
loop_
_entity.id
_entity.type
_entity.pdbx_description
1 polymer ?
#
loop_
_entity_poly.entity_id
_entity_poly.type
_entity_poly.pdbx_seq_one_letter_code
_entity_poly.pdbx_strand_id
1 'polypeptide(L)'
;FDYLTRNDINNHFIKQLSETEQIVQQVEIIPLEVVVRNIATGSITKRLGFEKGHVFEEPLVEFFYKNDDLNDPLITDDHVKLLHIAKDDEIDKLKHMAKEINKVLVQLMEEMELRLVDFKVEFGKTHDGEILLADEISPDTCRIWDKFSDTNFDKDVYRNDTGSLIETYQTFLNKLEDFK
;
A
#
# COMPACT_ATOMS: atom_id res chain seq x y z
N PHE A 1 -2.61 10.39 3.79
CA PHE A 1 -1.30 10.95 4.13
C PHE A 1 -1.32 11.75 5.44
N ASP A 2 -2.27 12.65 5.65
CA ASP A 2 -2.37 13.45 6.88
C ASP A 2 -2.41 12.58 8.15
N TYR A 3 -3.19 11.49 8.15
CA TYR A 3 -3.22 10.53 9.25
C TYR A 3 -1.84 9.86 9.47
N LEU A 4 -1.15 9.49 8.40
CA LEU A 4 0.20 8.92 8.47
C LEU A 4 1.22 9.91 9.03
N THR A 5 1.13 11.18 8.62
CA THR A 5 2.00 12.26 9.16
C THR A 5 1.80 12.44 10.66
N ARG A 6 0.55 12.39 11.16
CA ARG A 6 0.24 12.46 12.60
C ARG A 6 0.76 11.25 13.40
N ASN A 7 1.07 10.15 12.73
CA ASN A 7 1.65 8.94 13.29
C ASN A 7 3.14 8.77 12.93
N ASP A 8 3.85 9.89 12.71
CA ASP A 8 5.29 9.96 12.47
C ASP A 8 5.78 9.21 11.21
N ILE A 9 4.91 8.96 10.23
CA ILE A 9 5.29 8.41 8.93
C ILE A 9 5.63 9.52 7.96
N ASN A 10 6.91 9.65 7.65
CA ASN A 10 7.41 10.62 6.66
C ASN A 10 6.88 10.29 5.26
N ASN A 11 6.26 11.29 4.63
CA ASN A 11 5.67 11.15 3.30
C ASN A 11 5.77 12.47 2.52
N HIS A 12 5.50 12.41 1.23
CA HIS A 12 5.62 13.56 0.34
C HIS A 12 4.45 14.57 0.43
N PHE A 13 3.39 14.27 1.16
CA PHE A 13 2.23 15.16 1.27
C PHE A 13 2.56 16.43 2.04
N ILE A 14 2.19 17.59 1.47
CA ILE A 14 2.38 18.91 2.11
C ILE A 14 1.03 19.44 2.57
N LYS A 15 0.07 19.53 1.66
CA LYS A 15 -1.30 20.01 2.00
C LYS A 15 -2.30 19.67 0.89
N GLN A 16 -3.55 19.56 1.29
CA GLN A 16 -4.70 19.51 0.38
C GLN A 16 -5.10 20.93 -0.05
N LEU A 17 -5.40 21.10 -1.34
CA LEU A 17 -5.88 22.37 -1.92
C LEU A 17 -7.38 22.35 -2.17
N SER A 18 -7.92 21.20 -2.62
CA SER A 18 -9.34 20.97 -2.88
C SER A 18 -9.67 19.49 -2.64
N GLU A 19 -10.87 19.07 -2.95
CA GLU A 19 -11.26 17.64 -2.88
C GLU A 19 -10.44 16.74 -3.82
N THR A 20 -9.89 17.30 -4.90
CA THR A 20 -9.18 16.56 -5.95
C THR A 20 -7.73 16.98 -6.16
N GLU A 21 -7.24 17.96 -5.41
CA GLU A 21 -5.90 18.53 -5.59
C GLU A 21 -5.12 18.56 -4.28
N GLN A 22 -3.86 18.21 -4.35
CA GLN A 22 -2.91 18.30 -3.23
C GLN A 22 -1.54 18.81 -3.70
N ILE A 23 -0.82 19.44 -2.79
CA ILE A 23 0.59 19.77 -2.98
C ILE A 23 1.40 18.65 -2.31
N VAL A 24 2.38 18.15 -3.04
CA VAL A 24 3.34 17.17 -2.56
C VAL A 24 4.76 17.66 -2.77
N GLN A 25 5.68 17.18 -1.96
CA GLN A 25 7.12 17.36 -2.18
C GLN A 25 7.54 16.56 -3.41
N GLN A 26 8.29 17.19 -4.31
CA GLN A 26 8.86 16.50 -5.45
C GLN A 26 9.90 15.48 -4.99
N VAL A 27 9.79 14.26 -5.49
CA VAL A 27 10.73 13.17 -5.25
C VAL A 27 11.01 12.44 -6.55
N GLU A 28 12.17 11.80 -6.63
CA GLU A 28 12.47 10.82 -7.68
C GLU A 28 11.98 9.46 -7.22
N ILE A 29 10.98 8.91 -7.91
CA ILE A 29 10.39 7.62 -7.55
C ILE A 29 11.44 6.51 -7.69
N ILE A 30 11.59 5.71 -6.64
CA ILE A 30 12.34 4.46 -6.69
C ILE A 30 11.48 3.47 -7.48
N PRO A 31 11.99 2.87 -8.58
CA PRO A 31 11.17 2.05 -9.47
C PRO A 31 10.83 0.67 -8.87
N LEU A 32 10.23 0.70 -7.68
CA LEU A 32 9.74 -0.46 -6.93
C LEU A 32 8.31 -0.19 -6.46
N GLU A 33 7.44 -1.15 -6.69
CA GLU A 33 6.22 -1.29 -5.92
C GLU A 33 6.53 -2.14 -4.68
N VAL A 34 6.24 -1.61 -3.51
CA VAL A 34 6.42 -2.31 -2.24
C VAL A 34 5.06 -2.80 -1.75
N VAL A 35 4.88 -4.11 -1.74
CA VAL A 35 3.63 -4.74 -1.34
C VAL A 35 3.78 -5.35 0.05
N VAL A 36 2.89 -4.97 0.96
CA VAL A 36 2.81 -5.55 2.30
C VAL A 36 1.55 -6.41 2.40
N ARG A 37 1.71 -7.66 2.85
CA ARG A 37 0.58 -8.60 2.97
C ARG A 37 0.43 -9.08 4.41
N ASN A 38 -0.77 -8.89 4.94
CA ASN A 38 -1.21 -9.41 6.24
C ASN A 38 -2.02 -10.71 6.07
N ILE A 39 -2.76 -10.82 4.96
CA ILE A 39 -3.66 -11.94 4.66
C ILE A 39 -3.43 -12.40 3.23
N ALA A 40 -3.38 -13.70 3.00
CA ALA A 40 -3.16 -14.27 1.68
C ALA A 40 -4.36 -14.06 0.76
N THR A 41 -4.15 -13.37 -0.38
CA THR A 41 -5.10 -13.25 -1.48
C THR A 41 -4.39 -12.85 -2.77
N GLY A 42 -5.09 -12.86 -3.89
CA GLY A 42 -4.54 -12.42 -5.18
C GLY A 42 -3.37 -13.27 -5.68
N SER A 43 -2.26 -12.63 -6.06
CA SER A 43 -1.15 -13.33 -6.71
C SER A 43 -0.41 -14.33 -5.81
N ILE A 44 -0.35 -14.09 -4.50
CA ILE A 44 0.40 -14.97 -3.57
C ILE A 44 -0.26 -16.34 -3.43
N THR A 45 -1.59 -16.42 -3.49
CA THR A 45 -2.30 -17.72 -3.45
C THR A 45 -1.95 -18.58 -4.67
N LYS A 46 -1.82 -17.95 -5.83
CA LYS A 46 -1.44 -18.65 -7.07
C LYS A 46 0.04 -19.03 -7.13
N ARG A 47 0.91 -18.17 -6.59
CA ARG A 47 2.37 -18.37 -6.64
C ARG A 47 2.88 -19.37 -5.61
N LEU A 48 2.33 -19.33 -4.39
CA LEU A 48 2.84 -20.10 -3.26
C LEU A 48 1.82 -21.11 -2.69
N GLY A 49 0.59 -21.17 -3.24
CA GLY A 49 -0.42 -22.16 -2.86
C GLY A 49 -1.10 -21.90 -1.51
N PHE A 50 -0.97 -20.71 -0.94
CA PHE A 50 -1.71 -20.36 0.27
C PHE A 50 -3.23 -20.37 0.01
N GLU A 51 -3.99 -20.82 0.98
CA GLU A 51 -5.45 -20.67 0.96
C GLU A 51 -5.82 -19.17 1.09
N LYS A 52 -6.83 -18.74 0.33
CA LYS A 52 -7.35 -17.37 0.46
C LYS A 52 -7.86 -17.15 1.89
N GLY A 53 -7.44 -16.04 2.51
CA GLY A 53 -7.81 -15.70 3.87
C GLY A 53 -6.84 -16.22 4.95
N HIS A 54 -5.78 -16.94 4.57
CA HIS A 54 -4.72 -17.31 5.52
C HIS A 54 -4.03 -16.06 6.07
N VAL A 55 -4.05 -15.89 7.38
CA VAL A 55 -3.42 -14.76 8.09
C VAL A 55 -1.96 -15.10 8.34
N PHE A 56 -1.06 -14.20 7.96
CA PHE A 56 0.37 -14.36 8.23
C PHE A 56 0.69 -13.99 9.68
N GLU A 57 1.59 -14.73 10.33
CA GLU A 57 2.08 -14.39 11.68
C GLU A 57 2.82 -13.05 11.71
N GLU A 58 3.58 -12.77 10.65
CA GLU A 58 4.28 -11.51 10.41
C GLU A 58 3.93 -10.97 9.02
N PRO A 59 3.80 -9.64 8.85
CA PRO A 59 3.51 -9.07 7.55
C PRO A 59 4.64 -9.39 6.56
N LEU A 60 4.27 -9.95 5.40
CA LEU A 60 5.18 -10.23 4.30
C LEU A 60 5.39 -8.95 3.49
N VAL A 61 6.66 -8.59 3.23
CA VAL A 61 7.02 -7.49 2.34
C VAL A 61 7.63 -8.05 1.06
N GLU A 62 7.07 -7.69 -0.08
CA GLU A 62 7.52 -8.09 -1.41
C GLU A 62 7.85 -6.87 -2.27
N PHE A 63 8.84 -7.01 -3.16
CA PHE A 63 9.17 -6.00 -4.17
C PHE A 63 8.72 -6.45 -5.55
N PHE A 64 8.11 -5.53 -6.29
CA PHE A 64 7.83 -5.67 -7.70
C PHE A 64 8.58 -4.57 -8.45
N TYR A 65 9.22 -4.93 -9.56
CA TYR A 65 9.92 -3.95 -10.39
C TYR A 65 8.91 -3.17 -11.21
N LYS A 66 8.84 -1.85 -10.96
CA LYS A 66 7.93 -0.95 -11.67
C LYS A 66 8.41 -0.75 -13.11
N ASN A 67 7.89 -1.61 -14.00
CA ASN A 67 8.20 -1.60 -15.42
C ASN A 67 7.05 -2.22 -16.21
N ASP A 68 6.23 -1.38 -16.81
CA ASP A 68 5.02 -1.76 -17.55
C ASP A 68 5.31 -2.75 -18.68
N ASP A 69 6.46 -2.59 -19.39
CA ASP A 69 6.86 -3.50 -20.46
C ASP A 69 7.12 -4.93 -20.00
N LEU A 70 7.46 -5.09 -18.72
CA LEU A 70 7.71 -6.38 -18.08
C LEU A 70 6.52 -6.86 -17.22
N ASN A 71 5.41 -6.12 -17.16
CA ASN A 71 4.24 -6.39 -16.31
C ASN A 71 4.61 -6.47 -14.82
N ASP A 72 5.41 -5.55 -14.33
CA ASP A 72 5.80 -5.36 -12.93
C ASP A 72 6.15 -6.68 -12.22
N PRO A 73 7.22 -7.37 -12.62
CA PRO A 73 7.54 -8.68 -12.10
C PRO A 73 7.95 -8.63 -10.63
N LEU A 74 7.58 -9.66 -9.86
CA LEU A 74 8.12 -9.89 -8.53
C LEU A 74 9.63 -10.09 -8.62
N ILE A 75 10.38 -9.38 -7.77
CA ILE A 75 11.84 -9.45 -7.73
C ILE A 75 12.35 -9.65 -6.30
N THR A 76 13.54 -10.23 -6.19
CA THR A 76 14.26 -10.40 -4.92
C THR A 76 15.14 -9.20 -4.61
N ASP A 77 15.62 -9.11 -3.36
CA ASP A 77 16.62 -8.10 -2.96
C ASP A 77 17.87 -8.14 -3.86
N ASP A 78 18.30 -9.34 -4.28
CA ASP A 78 19.44 -9.49 -5.18
C ASP A 78 19.16 -8.92 -6.58
N HIS A 79 17.92 -9.05 -7.08
CA HIS A 79 17.52 -8.40 -8.33
C HIS A 79 17.50 -6.88 -8.18
N VAL A 80 17.02 -6.34 -7.05
CA VAL A 80 17.04 -4.88 -6.77
C VAL A 80 18.47 -4.34 -6.84
N LYS A 81 19.42 -5.05 -6.24
CA LYS A 81 20.85 -4.70 -6.29
C LYS A 81 21.45 -4.85 -7.70
N LEU A 82 21.16 -5.95 -8.40
CA LEU A 82 21.63 -6.21 -9.75
C LEU A 82 21.18 -5.14 -10.74
N LEU A 83 19.95 -4.65 -10.59
CA LEU A 83 19.38 -3.58 -11.41
C LEU A 83 19.82 -2.18 -10.96
N HIS A 84 20.65 -2.07 -9.92
CA HIS A 84 21.11 -0.82 -9.32
C HIS A 84 19.98 0.13 -8.89
N ILE A 85 18.84 -0.44 -8.47
CA ILE A 85 17.65 0.32 -8.03
C ILE A 85 17.88 0.90 -6.63
N ALA A 86 18.35 0.05 -5.71
CA ALA A 86 18.64 0.43 -4.33
C ALA A 86 19.81 -0.38 -3.76
N LYS A 87 20.49 0.17 -2.75
CA LYS A 87 21.54 -0.50 -1.97
C LYS A 87 20.96 -1.30 -0.79
N ASP A 88 21.77 -2.13 -0.15
CA ASP A 88 21.32 -2.97 0.97
C ASP A 88 20.68 -2.16 2.10
N ASP A 89 21.29 -1.05 2.50
CA ASP A 89 20.76 -0.16 3.54
C ASP A 89 19.44 0.52 3.14
N GLU A 90 19.26 0.85 1.86
CA GLU A 90 18.03 1.39 1.32
C GLU A 90 16.93 0.31 1.24
N ILE A 91 17.27 -0.91 0.84
CA ILE A 91 16.35 -2.06 0.83
C ILE A 91 15.81 -2.32 2.24
N ASP A 92 16.69 -2.37 3.23
CA ASP A 92 16.30 -2.56 4.63
C ASP A 92 15.43 -1.41 5.13
N LYS A 93 15.77 -0.16 4.75
CA LYS A 93 14.97 1.03 5.08
C LYS A 93 13.57 0.96 4.46
N LEU A 94 13.45 0.60 3.18
CA LEU A 94 12.17 0.45 2.49
C LEU A 94 11.27 -0.59 3.18
N LYS A 95 11.82 -1.76 3.52
CA LYS A 95 11.10 -2.81 4.24
C LYS A 95 10.66 -2.36 5.63
N HIS A 96 11.53 -1.65 6.35
CA HIS A 96 11.20 -1.12 7.67
C HIS A 96 10.07 -0.10 7.57
N MET A 97 10.19 0.90 6.69
CA MET A 97 9.15 1.92 6.48
C MET A 97 7.81 1.28 6.08
N ALA A 98 7.82 0.31 5.18
CA ALA A 98 6.60 -0.40 4.77
C ALA A 98 5.92 -1.12 5.94
N LYS A 99 6.68 -1.72 6.85
CA LYS A 99 6.15 -2.36 8.07
C LYS A 99 5.60 -1.34 9.07
N GLU A 100 6.25 -0.18 9.24
CA GLU A 100 5.72 0.88 10.10
C GLU A 100 4.41 1.47 9.53
N ILE A 101 4.35 1.71 8.22
CA ILE A 101 3.12 2.10 7.52
C ILE A 101 2.02 1.05 7.77
N ASN A 102 2.36 -0.23 7.66
CA ASN A 102 1.41 -1.33 7.90
C ASN A 102 0.81 -1.27 9.30
N LYS A 103 1.61 -1.05 10.33
CA LYS A 103 1.11 -0.94 11.73
C LYS A 103 0.07 0.16 11.85
N VAL A 104 0.38 1.35 11.32
CA VAL A 104 -0.52 2.51 11.38
C VAL A 104 -1.81 2.25 10.60
N LEU A 105 -1.72 1.68 9.40
CA LEU A 105 -2.89 1.40 8.57
C LEU A 105 -3.74 0.25 9.14
N VAL A 106 -3.13 -0.80 9.69
CA VAL A 106 -3.85 -1.89 10.36
C VAL A 106 -4.65 -1.33 11.52
N GLN A 107 -4.04 -0.50 12.37
CA GLN A 107 -4.74 0.13 13.49
C GLN A 107 -5.91 0.96 13.01
N LEU A 108 -5.72 1.83 12.00
CA LEU A 108 -6.80 2.64 11.42
C LEU A 108 -7.97 1.78 10.92
N MET A 109 -7.66 0.72 10.17
CA MET A 109 -8.70 -0.18 9.66
C MET A 109 -9.41 -0.93 10.78
N GLU A 110 -8.69 -1.38 11.81
CA GLU A 110 -9.27 -2.07 12.96
C GLU A 110 -10.26 -1.19 13.74
N GLU A 111 -9.94 0.07 13.93
CA GLU A 111 -10.80 1.05 14.59
C GLU A 111 -12.08 1.36 13.77
N MET A 112 -12.03 1.16 12.45
CA MET A 112 -13.19 1.27 11.54
C MET A 112 -13.94 -0.07 11.34
N GLU A 113 -13.62 -1.11 12.12
CA GLU A 113 -14.17 -2.48 11.98
C GLU A 113 -13.86 -3.13 10.62
N LEU A 114 -12.70 -2.77 10.03
CA LEU A 114 -12.20 -3.30 8.78
C LEU A 114 -10.91 -4.13 9.00
N ARG A 115 -10.50 -4.86 7.96
CA ARG A 115 -9.23 -5.60 7.90
C ARG A 115 -8.40 -5.09 6.74
N LEU A 116 -7.19 -4.65 7.01
CA LEU A 116 -6.21 -4.42 5.97
C LEU A 116 -5.61 -5.76 5.52
N VAL A 117 -5.95 -6.19 4.33
CA VAL A 117 -5.51 -7.48 3.78
C VAL A 117 -4.10 -7.38 3.21
N ASP A 118 -3.91 -6.48 2.29
CA ASP A 118 -2.62 -6.08 1.72
C ASP A 118 -2.70 -4.65 1.17
N PHE A 119 -1.56 -4.08 0.87
CA PHE A 119 -1.48 -2.81 0.17
C PHE A 119 -0.17 -2.69 -0.60
N LYS A 120 -0.17 -1.83 -1.60
CA LYS A 120 0.98 -1.42 -2.39
C LYS A 120 1.31 0.03 -2.07
N VAL A 121 2.59 0.33 -1.88
CA VAL A 121 3.12 1.69 -1.74
C VAL A 121 4.35 1.88 -2.61
N GLU A 122 4.61 3.12 -2.94
CA GLU A 122 5.81 3.55 -3.64
C GLU A 122 6.59 4.54 -2.77
N PHE A 123 7.89 4.56 -2.96
CA PHE A 123 8.78 5.47 -2.26
C PHE A 123 9.58 6.30 -3.26
N GLY A 124 9.95 7.49 -2.84
CA GLY A 124 10.81 8.35 -3.65
C GLY A 124 11.91 9.00 -2.83
N LYS A 125 12.98 9.41 -3.51
CA LYS A 125 14.10 10.14 -2.93
C LYS A 125 13.94 11.64 -3.16
N THR A 126 14.12 12.42 -2.11
CA THR A 126 14.26 13.87 -2.22
C THR A 126 15.61 14.24 -2.85
N HIS A 127 15.76 15.51 -3.21
CA HIS A 127 17.05 16.02 -3.69
C HIS A 127 18.22 15.78 -2.70
N ASP A 128 17.91 15.78 -1.40
CA ASP A 128 18.90 15.58 -0.34
C ASP A 128 19.10 14.07 0.00
N GLY A 129 18.45 13.18 -0.74
CA GLY A 129 18.58 11.72 -0.61
C GLY A 129 17.71 11.10 0.51
N GLU A 130 16.79 11.86 1.09
CA GLU A 130 15.83 11.31 2.04
C GLU A 130 14.79 10.44 1.29
N ILE A 131 14.47 9.27 1.83
CA ILE A 131 13.41 8.41 1.30
C ILE A 131 12.10 8.75 2.00
N LEU A 132 11.09 9.10 1.21
CA LEU A 132 9.73 9.39 1.65
C LEU A 132 8.73 8.40 1.04
N LEU A 133 7.66 8.12 1.76
CA LEU A 133 6.47 7.52 1.17
C LEU A 133 5.88 8.50 0.16
N ALA A 134 5.60 8.01 -1.04
CA ALA A 134 5.14 8.81 -2.16
C ALA A 134 3.93 8.16 -2.86
N ASP A 135 3.63 8.59 -4.10
CA ASP A 135 2.52 8.11 -4.92
C ASP A 135 1.16 8.25 -4.22
N GLU A 136 0.42 7.17 -4.03
CA GLU A 136 -0.88 7.17 -3.39
C GLU A 136 -1.02 6.09 -2.30
N ILE A 137 -1.97 6.31 -1.40
CA ILE A 137 -2.59 5.29 -0.57
C ILE A 137 -4.09 5.49 -0.67
N SER A 138 -4.77 4.52 -1.26
CA SER A 138 -6.19 4.59 -1.55
C SER A 138 -6.79 3.17 -1.60
N PRO A 139 -8.11 3.02 -1.67
CA PRO A 139 -8.73 1.72 -1.92
C PRO A 139 -8.32 1.08 -3.26
N ASP A 140 -7.68 1.83 -4.17
CA ASP A 140 -7.13 1.31 -5.41
C ASP A 140 -5.83 0.53 -5.20
N THR A 141 -5.03 0.95 -4.22
CA THR A 141 -3.76 0.31 -3.85
C THR A 141 -3.83 -0.57 -2.61
N CYS A 142 -4.98 -0.64 -1.95
CA CYS A 142 -5.23 -1.46 -0.76
C CYS A 142 -6.27 -2.53 -1.04
N ARG A 143 -6.19 -3.68 -0.36
CA ARG A 143 -7.32 -4.59 -0.16
C ARG A 143 -7.84 -4.46 1.25
N ILE A 144 -9.12 -4.15 1.34
CA ILE A 144 -9.81 -3.83 2.60
C ILE A 144 -11.07 -4.66 2.69
N TRP A 145 -11.14 -5.50 3.71
CA TRP A 145 -12.31 -6.36 3.96
C TRP A 145 -13.06 -5.91 5.20
N ASP A 146 -14.37 -6.06 5.19
CA ASP A 146 -15.19 -5.93 6.38
C ASP A 146 -14.85 -7.04 7.40
N LYS A 147 -14.93 -6.73 8.71
CA LYS A 147 -14.63 -7.73 9.75
C LYS A 147 -15.73 -8.77 9.92
N PHE A 148 -16.97 -8.42 9.60
CA PHE A 148 -18.17 -9.18 9.98
C PHE A 148 -18.96 -9.69 8.76
N SER A 149 -18.59 -9.28 7.55
CA SER A 149 -19.24 -9.67 6.31
C SER A 149 -18.21 -9.99 5.22
N ASP A 150 -18.68 -10.45 4.07
CA ASP A 150 -17.87 -10.70 2.87
C ASP A 150 -17.71 -9.45 2.00
N THR A 151 -18.00 -8.25 2.55
CA THR A 151 -17.91 -7.00 1.81
C THR A 151 -16.46 -6.55 1.67
N ASN A 152 -16.08 -6.18 0.45
CA ASN A 152 -14.79 -5.58 0.13
C ASN A 152 -14.96 -4.08 -0.12
N PHE A 153 -14.02 -3.27 0.37
CA PHE A 153 -13.99 -1.82 0.19
C PHE A 153 -12.85 -1.37 -0.75
N ASP A 154 -12.49 -2.22 -1.69
CA ASP A 154 -11.33 -2.06 -2.57
C ASP A 154 -11.65 -2.39 -4.03
N LYS A 155 -10.65 -2.29 -4.90
CA LYS A 155 -10.74 -2.53 -6.35
C LYS A 155 -11.17 -3.95 -6.72
N ASP A 156 -11.10 -4.92 -5.80
CA ASP A 156 -11.53 -6.29 -6.09
C ASP A 156 -13.04 -6.38 -6.35
N VAL A 157 -13.84 -5.42 -5.87
CA VAL A 157 -15.27 -5.30 -6.22
C VAL A 157 -15.44 -5.17 -7.74
N TYR A 158 -14.62 -4.32 -8.39
CA TYR A 158 -14.61 -4.17 -9.84
C TYR A 158 -13.98 -5.37 -10.55
N ARG A 159 -12.83 -5.87 -10.05
CA ARG A 159 -12.12 -7.01 -10.66
C ARG A 159 -12.95 -8.28 -10.69
N ASN A 160 -13.82 -8.46 -9.71
CA ASN A 160 -14.67 -9.65 -9.54
C ASN A 160 -16.13 -9.44 -9.98
N ASP A 161 -16.45 -8.25 -10.50
CA ASP A 161 -17.81 -7.87 -10.95
C ASP A 161 -18.87 -8.07 -9.85
N THR A 162 -18.53 -7.67 -8.60
CA THR A 162 -19.39 -7.86 -7.43
C THR A 162 -20.17 -6.61 -7.03
N GLY A 163 -19.91 -5.46 -7.66
CA GLY A 163 -20.60 -4.21 -7.35
C GLY A 163 -20.01 -2.97 -8.04
N SER A 164 -20.54 -1.81 -7.66
CA SER A 164 -20.10 -0.51 -8.17
C SER A 164 -18.84 -0.04 -7.42
N LEU A 165 -17.77 0.23 -8.16
CA LEU A 165 -16.52 0.75 -7.59
C LEU A 165 -16.74 2.14 -6.95
N ILE A 166 -17.51 3.01 -7.60
CA ILE A 166 -17.78 4.36 -7.12
C ILE A 166 -18.53 4.33 -5.79
N GLU A 167 -19.59 3.52 -5.69
CA GLU A 167 -20.37 3.38 -4.46
C GLU A 167 -19.54 2.77 -3.33
N THR A 168 -18.69 1.80 -3.64
CA THR A 168 -17.76 1.19 -2.68
C THR A 168 -16.78 2.21 -2.11
N TYR A 169 -16.16 3.02 -2.98
CA TYR A 169 -15.21 4.03 -2.54
C TYR A 169 -15.90 5.17 -1.77
N GLN A 170 -17.11 5.57 -2.17
CA GLN A 170 -17.89 6.55 -1.41
C GLN A 170 -18.25 6.04 -0.01
N THR A 171 -18.63 4.76 0.09
CA THR A 171 -18.94 4.13 1.38
C THR A 171 -17.70 4.08 2.28
N PHE A 172 -16.53 3.75 1.71
CA PHE A 172 -15.28 3.77 2.46
C PHE A 172 -14.90 5.18 2.90
N LEU A 173 -15.05 6.18 2.02
CA LEU A 173 -14.80 7.59 2.36
C LEU A 173 -15.69 8.07 3.51
N ASN A 174 -16.98 7.77 3.47
CA ASN A 174 -17.91 8.13 4.55
C ASN A 174 -17.47 7.50 5.90
N LYS A 175 -17.10 6.20 5.91
CA LYS A 175 -16.56 5.55 7.11
C LYS A 175 -15.29 6.26 7.63
N LEU A 176 -14.41 6.67 6.74
CA LEU A 176 -13.17 7.38 7.09
C LEU A 176 -13.44 8.79 7.62
N GLU A 177 -14.47 9.47 7.13
CA GLU A 177 -14.88 10.81 7.61
C GLU A 177 -15.55 10.74 8.97
N ASP A 178 -16.38 9.73 9.20
CA ASP A 178 -17.02 9.50 10.50
C ASP A 178 -16.00 9.15 11.60
N PHE A 179 -14.81 8.69 11.20
CA PHE A 179 -13.71 8.33 12.12
C PHE A 179 -12.84 9.55 12.52
N LYS A 180 -12.87 10.66 11.79
CA LYS A 180 -12.09 11.88 12.09
C LYS A 180 -12.68 12.64 13.27
#